data_7a1dbbe27702d5a306e63af97a9c37b1
#
_entry.id   7a1dbbe27702d5a306e63af97a9c37b1
#
_cell.length_a   1.000
_cell.length_b   1.000
_cell.length_c   1.000
_cell.angle_alpha   90.00
_cell.angle_beta   90.00
_cell.angle_gamma   90.00
#
_symmetry.space_group_name_H-M   'P 1'
#
loop_
_entity.id
_entity.type
_entity.pdbx_description
1 polymer ?
#
loop_
_entity_poly.entity_id
_entity_poly.type
_entity_poly.pdbx_seq_one_letter_code
_entity_poly.pdbx_strand_id
1 'polypeptide(L)'
;MDDHQQLQFLETCQKETGVYESAEAQTRVADIYDRLVETGAVERNYIVYVSPDEDINAFMSLGGVMCINKGTLDAMDDDELAYIMAHELVHGEKRHSVNGVKKRVGLQTALSIYLGSEQGVGGVILGNIAANYISNAVFTKDQEKEADSLGFQYLVEAGYNPGGAAASMSVLLDKYGDKPRTGLKGVIAPADHPSTKERVEKNGKRLYEYSGN
;
A
#
# COMPACT_ATOMS: atom_id res chain seq x y z
N MET A 1 -8.82 7.61 -13.41
CA MET A 1 -10.00 6.88 -12.92
C MET A 1 -10.99 7.95 -12.57
N ASP A 2 -12.26 7.76 -12.86
CA ASP A 2 -13.26 8.68 -12.38
C ASP A 2 -13.67 8.34 -10.93
N ASP A 3 -14.28 9.30 -10.25
CA ASP A 3 -14.65 9.18 -8.84
C ASP A 3 -15.65 8.02 -8.60
N HIS A 4 -16.49 7.74 -9.59
CA HIS A 4 -17.48 6.65 -9.49
C HIS A 4 -16.80 5.27 -9.45
N GLN A 5 -15.80 5.05 -10.29
CA GLN A 5 -15.02 3.81 -10.30
C GLN A 5 -14.22 3.65 -8.98
N GLN A 6 -13.68 4.73 -8.45
CA GLN A 6 -12.95 4.70 -7.19
C GLN A 6 -13.86 4.32 -6.02
N LEU A 7 -15.09 4.84 -5.98
CA LEU A 7 -16.09 4.47 -4.97
C LEU A 7 -16.50 3.00 -5.07
N GLN A 8 -16.66 2.43 -6.27
CA GLN A 8 -16.93 1.00 -6.45
C GLN A 8 -15.79 0.13 -5.92
N PHE A 9 -14.54 0.56 -6.11
CA PHE A 9 -13.38 -0.12 -5.53
C PHE A 9 -13.37 0.00 -4.00
N LEU A 10 -13.72 1.15 -3.44
CA LEU A 10 -13.85 1.34 -2.00
C LEU A 10 -14.87 0.38 -1.41
N GLU A 11 -16.08 0.31 -1.97
CA GLU A 11 -17.14 -0.61 -1.53
C GLU A 11 -16.67 -2.07 -1.57
N THR A 12 -15.97 -2.46 -2.64
CA THR A 12 -15.39 -3.80 -2.76
C THR A 12 -14.35 -4.07 -1.69
N CYS A 13 -13.42 -3.15 -1.47
CA CYS A 13 -12.39 -3.28 -0.45
C CYS A 13 -13.03 -3.39 0.95
N GLN A 14 -13.94 -2.49 1.28
CA GLN A 14 -14.62 -2.47 2.58
C GLN A 14 -15.47 -3.72 2.83
N LYS A 15 -16.07 -4.28 1.78
CA LYS A 15 -16.82 -5.54 1.88
C LYS A 15 -15.91 -6.72 2.23
N GLU A 16 -14.71 -6.76 1.68
CA GLU A 16 -13.75 -7.85 1.89
C GLU A 16 -12.99 -7.74 3.22
N THR A 17 -12.65 -6.52 3.65
CA THR A 17 -11.79 -6.30 4.80
C THR A 17 -12.51 -5.75 6.03
N GLY A 18 -13.75 -5.26 5.88
CA GLY A 18 -14.45 -4.50 6.91
C GLY A 18 -13.96 -3.07 7.04
N VAL A 19 -14.64 -2.29 7.87
CA VAL A 19 -14.27 -0.91 8.23
C VAL A 19 -14.14 -0.81 9.74
N TYR A 20 -13.03 -0.28 10.22
CA TYR A 20 -12.83 0.01 11.64
C TYR A 20 -13.47 1.36 12.00
N GLU A 21 -14.59 1.30 12.70
CA GLU A 21 -15.38 2.49 13.08
C GLU A 21 -14.76 3.22 14.30
N SER A 22 -13.57 3.79 14.10
CA SER A 22 -12.91 4.63 15.09
C SER A 22 -12.57 5.98 14.45
N ALA A 23 -13.21 7.03 14.92
CA ALA A 23 -12.95 8.40 14.43
C ALA A 23 -11.48 8.79 14.63
N GLU A 24 -10.89 8.41 15.77
CA GLU A 24 -9.48 8.67 16.07
C GLU A 24 -8.55 7.99 15.06
N ALA A 25 -8.77 6.70 14.77
CA ALA A 25 -7.99 5.95 13.80
C ALA A 25 -8.13 6.53 12.38
N GLN A 26 -9.35 6.88 11.96
CA GLN A 26 -9.60 7.50 10.65
C GLN A 26 -8.94 8.87 10.54
N THR A 27 -9.02 9.71 11.59
CA THR A 27 -8.37 11.01 11.63
C THR A 27 -6.84 10.86 11.55
N ARG A 28 -6.26 9.95 12.32
CA ARG A 28 -4.81 9.72 12.32
C ARG A 28 -4.29 9.39 10.92
N VAL A 29 -4.94 8.49 10.20
CA VAL A 29 -4.51 8.12 8.83
C VAL A 29 -4.80 9.24 7.83
N ALA A 30 -5.88 10.00 7.99
CA ALA A 30 -6.19 11.14 7.16
C ALA A 30 -5.13 12.25 7.31
N ASP A 31 -4.77 12.60 8.54
CA ASP A 31 -3.75 13.63 8.83
C ASP A 31 -2.39 13.27 8.22
N ILE A 32 -2.00 11.99 8.32
CA ILE A 32 -0.75 11.50 7.71
C ILE A 32 -0.84 11.56 6.19
N TYR A 33 -1.97 11.14 5.61
CA TYR A 33 -2.20 11.19 4.16
C TYR A 33 -2.13 12.62 3.63
N ASP A 34 -2.86 13.54 4.25
CA ASP A 34 -2.91 14.94 3.83
C ASP A 34 -1.50 15.56 3.85
N ARG A 35 -0.73 15.30 4.89
CA ARG A 35 0.64 15.79 5.00
C ARG A 35 1.58 15.21 3.93
N LEU A 36 1.40 13.94 3.53
CA LEU A 36 2.15 13.33 2.43
C LEU A 36 1.77 13.94 1.07
N VAL A 37 0.48 14.24 0.86
CA VAL A 37 -0.03 14.85 -0.38
C VAL A 37 0.39 16.32 -0.51
N GLU A 38 0.44 17.08 0.57
CA GLU A 38 0.84 18.49 0.59
C GLU A 38 2.26 18.72 0.05
N THR A 39 3.12 17.70 0.03
CA THR A 39 4.46 17.79 -0.58
C THR A 39 4.42 18.00 -2.09
N GLY A 40 3.31 17.67 -2.75
CA GLY A 40 3.18 17.65 -4.21
C GLY A 40 3.83 16.42 -4.89
N ALA A 41 4.37 15.49 -4.13
CA ALA A 41 4.92 14.24 -4.66
C ALA A 41 3.83 13.24 -5.09
N VAL A 42 2.63 13.40 -4.54
CA VAL A 42 1.44 12.60 -4.85
C VAL A 42 0.51 13.43 -5.73
N GLU A 43 0.33 13.00 -6.99
CA GLU A 43 -0.44 13.75 -7.99
C GLU A 43 -1.90 13.30 -8.11
N ARG A 44 -2.21 12.07 -7.63
CA ARG A 44 -3.54 11.48 -7.72
C ARG A 44 -4.27 11.55 -6.39
N ASN A 45 -5.60 11.55 -6.47
CA ASN A 45 -6.44 11.40 -5.30
C ASN A 45 -6.58 9.93 -4.92
N TYR A 46 -6.33 9.62 -3.66
CA TYR A 46 -6.52 8.29 -3.08
C TYR A 46 -7.54 8.37 -1.95
N ILE A 47 -8.29 7.29 -1.78
CA ILE A 47 -9.14 7.12 -0.60
C ILE A 47 -8.38 6.25 0.39
N VAL A 48 -8.31 6.69 1.64
CA VAL A 48 -7.66 5.95 2.73
C VAL A 48 -8.70 5.56 3.76
N TYR A 49 -8.66 4.33 4.24
CA TYR A 49 -9.50 3.86 5.34
C TYR A 49 -8.79 2.80 6.18
N VAL A 50 -9.33 2.54 7.38
CA VAL A 50 -8.80 1.56 8.32
C VAL A 50 -9.73 0.36 8.37
N SER A 51 -9.18 -0.85 8.22
CA SER A 51 -9.88 -2.11 8.45
C SER A 51 -9.72 -2.60 9.89
N PRO A 52 -10.64 -3.42 10.42
CA PRO A 52 -10.54 -3.96 11.78
C PRO A 52 -9.52 -5.10 11.94
N ASP A 53 -8.82 -5.50 10.88
CA ASP A 53 -7.86 -6.61 10.90
C ASP A 53 -6.67 -6.29 11.84
N GLU A 54 -6.33 -7.23 12.71
CA GLU A 54 -5.25 -7.12 13.71
C GLU A 54 -3.87 -7.49 13.16
N ASP A 55 -3.77 -8.01 11.92
CA ASP A 55 -2.49 -8.24 11.27
C ASP A 55 -1.83 -6.89 10.89
N ILE A 56 -0.52 -6.80 11.04
CA ILE A 56 0.23 -5.60 10.57
C ILE A 56 0.30 -5.68 9.06
N ASN A 57 -0.54 -4.89 8.39
CA ASN A 57 -0.61 -4.83 6.94
C ASN A 57 -1.20 -3.51 6.44
N ALA A 58 -0.80 -3.11 5.23
CA ALA A 58 -1.42 -2.07 4.43
C ALA A 58 -1.33 -2.46 2.96
N PHE A 59 -2.23 -1.96 2.12
CA PHE A 59 -2.15 -2.19 0.67
C PHE A 59 -2.81 -1.08 -0.13
N MET A 60 -2.30 -0.85 -1.34
CA MET A 60 -2.90 0.02 -2.35
C MET A 60 -3.67 -0.83 -3.36
N SER A 61 -4.98 -0.61 -3.47
CA SER A 61 -5.84 -1.30 -4.45
C SER A 61 -5.62 -0.78 -5.87
N LEU A 62 -6.11 -1.54 -6.86
CA LEU A 62 -6.16 -1.13 -8.27
C LEU A 62 -6.90 0.19 -8.48
N GLY A 63 -7.89 0.45 -7.64
CA GLY A 63 -8.78 1.59 -7.70
C GLY A 63 -8.27 2.84 -6.99
N GLY A 64 -7.04 2.85 -6.50
CA GLY A 64 -6.53 3.99 -5.75
C GLY A 64 -7.18 4.12 -4.36
N VAL A 65 -7.55 3.00 -3.76
CA VAL A 65 -8.01 2.91 -2.39
C VAL A 65 -6.91 2.26 -1.55
N MET A 66 -6.44 2.95 -0.54
CA MET A 66 -5.48 2.45 0.44
C MET A 66 -6.21 1.92 1.67
N CYS A 67 -5.98 0.68 1.99
CA CYS A 67 -6.46 0.07 3.23
C CYS A 67 -5.29 -0.08 4.21
N ILE A 68 -5.50 0.33 5.44
CA ILE A 68 -4.54 0.15 6.53
C ILE A 68 -5.23 -0.68 7.61
N ASN A 69 -4.61 -1.78 8.00
CA ASN A 69 -5.14 -2.62 9.06
C ASN A 69 -4.97 -1.95 10.43
N LYS A 70 -5.94 -2.15 11.32
CA LYS A 70 -5.86 -1.71 12.72
C LYS A 70 -4.57 -2.18 13.38
N GLY A 71 -4.14 -3.43 13.11
CA GLY A 71 -2.87 -3.95 13.64
C GLY A 71 -1.64 -3.14 13.27
N THR A 72 -1.65 -2.45 12.12
CA THR A 72 -0.57 -1.53 11.71
C THR A 72 -0.57 -0.27 12.58
N LEU A 73 -1.76 0.29 12.82
CA LEU A 73 -1.91 1.48 13.67
C LEU A 73 -1.49 1.21 15.12
N ASP A 74 -1.82 0.01 15.62
CA ASP A 74 -1.49 -0.38 17.00
C ASP A 74 0.02 -0.65 17.20
N ALA A 75 0.70 -1.06 16.14
CA ALA A 75 2.10 -1.49 16.21
C ALA A 75 3.11 -0.38 15.87
N MET A 76 2.67 0.72 15.24
CA MET A 76 3.54 1.73 14.65
C MET A 76 3.21 3.13 15.16
N ASP A 77 4.24 3.94 15.38
CA ASP A 77 4.09 5.38 15.58
C ASP A 77 3.78 6.11 14.26
N ASP A 78 3.67 7.45 14.30
CA ASP A 78 3.30 8.24 13.12
C ASP A 78 4.41 8.29 12.07
N ASP A 79 5.66 8.27 12.45
CA ASP A 79 6.80 8.27 11.52
C ASP A 79 6.90 6.94 10.77
N GLU A 80 6.69 5.84 11.48
CA GLU A 80 6.66 4.48 10.95
C GLU A 80 5.46 4.26 10.02
N LEU A 81 4.27 4.69 10.47
CA LEU A 81 3.03 4.60 9.70
C LEU A 81 3.10 5.46 8.44
N ALA A 82 3.64 6.68 8.54
CA ALA A 82 3.83 7.57 7.40
C ALA A 82 4.74 6.95 6.33
N TYR A 83 5.80 6.21 6.73
CA TYR A 83 6.61 5.49 5.76
C TYR A 83 5.83 4.36 5.06
N ILE A 84 5.05 3.58 5.80
CA ILE A 84 4.20 2.53 5.20
C ILE A 84 3.22 3.15 4.21
N MET A 85 2.55 4.24 4.59
CA MET A 85 1.60 4.94 3.72
C MET A 85 2.30 5.54 2.49
N ALA A 86 3.47 6.15 2.65
CA ALA A 86 4.27 6.67 1.56
C ALA A 86 4.69 5.57 0.57
N HIS A 87 5.10 4.40 1.07
CA HIS A 87 5.42 3.23 0.25
C HIS A 87 4.21 2.79 -0.60
N GLU A 88 3.01 2.69 0.01
CA GLU A 88 1.78 2.34 -0.68
C GLU A 88 1.35 3.41 -1.71
N LEU A 89 1.55 4.70 -1.39
CA LEU A 89 1.30 5.79 -2.34
C LEU A 89 2.18 5.68 -3.58
N VAL A 90 3.45 5.30 -3.43
CA VAL A 90 4.31 5.04 -4.60
C VAL A 90 3.76 3.91 -5.46
N HIS A 91 3.26 2.82 -4.86
CA HIS A 91 2.61 1.76 -5.63
C HIS A 91 1.41 2.27 -6.43
N GLY A 92 0.64 3.19 -5.87
CA GLY A 92 -0.46 3.88 -6.54
C GLY A 92 0.01 4.78 -7.69
N GLU A 93 0.93 5.71 -7.40
CA GLU A 93 1.48 6.67 -8.37
C GLU A 93 2.15 5.99 -9.56
N LYS A 94 2.95 4.96 -9.32
CA LYS A 94 3.63 4.17 -10.36
C LYS A 94 2.73 3.12 -11.01
N ARG A 95 1.47 3.00 -10.56
CA ARG A 95 0.50 2.01 -11.06
C ARG A 95 1.04 0.58 -11.05
N HIS A 96 1.80 0.21 -10.04
CA HIS A 96 2.42 -1.11 -9.95
C HIS A 96 1.38 -2.22 -10.01
N SER A 97 0.26 -2.04 -9.30
CA SER A 97 -0.88 -2.94 -9.28
C SER A 97 -1.50 -3.15 -10.67
N VAL A 98 -1.77 -2.06 -11.38
CA VAL A 98 -2.34 -2.09 -12.74
C VAL A 98 -1.40 -2.80 -13.70
N ASN A 99 -0.10 -2.52 -13.62
CA ASN A 99 0.92 -3.15 -14.47
C ASN A 99 1.06 -4.65 -14.18
N GLY A 100 0.91 -5.07 -12.92
CA GLY A 100 0.88 -6.47 -12.53
C GLY A 100 -0.30 -7.22 -13.13
N VAL A 101 -1.50 -6.63 -13.09
CA VAL A 101 -2.70 -7.22 -13.71
C VAL A 101 -2.56 -7.31 -15.24
N LYS A 102 -2.10 -6.24 -15.90
CA LYS A 102 -1.86 -6.26 -17.37
C LYS A 102 -0.95 -7.41 -17.81
N LYS A 103 0.09 -7.69 -17.04
CA LYS A 103 1.00 -8.81 -17.35
C LYS A 103 0.36 -10.19 -17.17
N ARG A 104 -0.57 -10.34 -16.21
CA ARG A 104 -1.19 -11.63 -15.89
C ARG A 104 -2.36 -12.00 -16.79
N VAL A 105 -3.24 -11.04 -17.11
CA VAL A 105 -4.50 -11.29 -17.82
C VAL A 105 -4.52 -10.72 -19.25
N GLY A 106 -3.47 -10.06 -19.66
CA GLY A 106 -3.40 -9.36 -20.95
C GLY A 106 -4.08 -7.99 -20.93
N LEU A 107 -3.68 -7.15 -21.89
CA LEU A 107 -4.09 -5.74 -21.93
C LEU A 107 -5.61 -5.56 -22.09
N GLN A 108 -6.27 -6.37 -22.91
CA GLN A 108 -7.71 -6.25 -23.18
C GLN A 108 -8.55 -6.56 -21.95
N THR A 109 -8.21 -7.63 -21.22
CA THR A 109 -8.92 -8.00 -20.00
C THR A 109 -8.62 -7.00 -18.87
N ALA A 110 -7.38 -6.54 -18.75
CA ALA A 110 -7.03 -5.49 -17.79
C ALA A 110 -7.76 -4.17 -18.07
N LEU A 111 -7.94 -3.83 -19.35
CA LEU A 111 -8.68 -2.63 -19.75
C LEU A 111 -10.17 -2.74 -19.45
N SER A 112 -10.79 -3.89 -19.69
CA SER A 112 -12.21 -4.13 -19.33
C SER A 112 -12.43 -4.12 -17.81
N ILE A 113 -11.46 -4.57 -17.03
CA ILE A 113 -11.47 -4.46 -15.58
C ILE A 113 -11.39 -2.99 -15.14
N TYR A 114 -10.49 -2.24 -15.77
CA TYR A 114 -10.23 -0.84 -15.41
C TYR A 114 -11.36 0.11 -15.85
N LEU A 115 -12.00 -0.15 -16.99
CA LEU A 115 -13.05 0.71 -17.56
C LEU A 115 -14.46 0.36 -17.08
N GLY A 116 -14.64 -0.71 -16.28
CA GLY A 116 -15.94 -1.14 -15.79
C GLY A 116 -16.93 -1.33 -16.93
N SER A 117 -16.98 -2.51 -17.57
CA SER A 117 -18.05 -2.75 -18.53
C SER A 117 -19.37 -2.86 -17.77
N GLU A 118 -20.30 -1.95 -18.02
CA GLU A 118 -21.64 -1.88 -17.42
C GLU A 118 -22.55 -3.10 -17.72
N GLN A 119 -22.05 -4.13 -18.38
CA GLN A 119 -22.83 -5.30 -18.75
C GLN A 119 -22.47 -6.53 -17.90
N GLY A 120 -23.27 -6.78 -16.90
CA GLY A 120 -23.55 -7.97 -16.07
C GLY A 120 -22.47 -9.04 -15.82
N VAL A 121 -21.67 -9.41 -16.78
CA VAL A 121 -20.58 -10.39 -16.64
C VAL A 121 -19.28 -9.71 -16.20
N GLY A 122 -19.08 -8.45 -16.53
CA GLY A 122 -17.94 -7.64 -16.15
C GLY A 122 -17.87 -7.39 -14.63
N GLY A 123 -19.00 -7.16 -13.98
CA GLY A 123 -19.07 -6.86 -12.54
C GLY A 123 -18.66 -8.02 -11.65
N VAL A 124 -19.01 -9.25 -12.01
CA VAL A 124 -18.63 -10.47 -11.24
C VAL A 124 -17.14 -10.78 -11.45
N ILE A 125 -16.63 -10.58 -12.66
CA ILE A 125 -15.20 -10.74 -12.97
C ILE A 125 -14.38 -9.66 -12.25
N LEU A 126 -14.87 -8.43 -12.20
CA LEU A 126 -14.28 -7.30 -11.47
C LEU A 126 -14.20 -7.56 -9.97
N GLY A 127 -15.29 -8.02 -9.35
CA GLY A 127 -15.32 -8.35 -7.92
C GLY A 127 -14.32 -9.47 -7.59
N ASN A 128 -14.30 -10.54 -8.36
CA ASN A 128 -13.39 -11.66 -8.15
C ASN A 128 -11.91 -11.30 -8.43
N ILE A 129 -11.64 -10.45 -9.43
CA ILE A 129 -10.25 -10.03 -9.73
C ILE A 129 -9.79 -8.97 -8.75
N ALA A 130 -10.65 -8.05 -8.32
CA ALA A 130 -10.33 -7.09 -7.28
C ALA A 130 -10.06 -7.80 -5.95
N ALA A 131 -10.93 -8.72 -5.54
CA ALA A 131 -10.75 -9.52 -4.33
C ALA A 131 -9.49 -10.41 -4.42
N ASN A 132 -9.26 -11.09 -5.54
CA ASN A 132 -8.04 -11.87 -5.77
C ASN A 132 -6.78 -10.98 -5.86
N TYR A 133 -6.91 -9.74 -6.31
CA TYR A 133 -5.79 -8.81 -6.39
C TYR A 133 -5.47 -8.21 -5.03
N ILE A 134 -6.49 -7.81 -4.24
CA ILE A 134 -6.35 -7.46 -2.83
C ILE A 134 -5.65 -8.59 -2.07
N SER A 135 -6.02 -9.85 -2.40
CA SER A 135 -5.47 -11.05 -1.76
C SER A 135 -4.08 -11.47 -2.22
N ASN A 136 -3.65 -11.07 -3.42
CA ASN A 136 -2.47 -11.64 -4.10
C ASN A 136 -1.69 -10.63 -4.95
N ALA A 137 -1.67 -9.35 -4.57
CA ALA A 137 -0.82 -8.37 -5.22
C ALA A 137 0.66 -8.79 -5.07
N VAL A 138 1.30 -9.07 -6.20
CA VAL A 138 2.70 -9.45 -6.26
C VAL A 138 3.44 -8.39 -7.04
N PHE A 139 4.28 -7.63 -6.36
CA PHE A 139 5.16 -6.66 -6.96
C PHE A 139 6.52 -7.29 -7.26
N THR A 140 7.22 -6.80 -8.27
CA THR A 140 8.58 -7.24 -8.56
C THR A 140 9.56 -6.63 -7.55
N LYS A 141 10.73 -7.25 -7.39
CA LYS A 141 11.81 -6.68 -6.55
C LYS A 141 12.15 -5.24 -6.91
N ASP A 142 12.10 -4.90 -8.19
CA ASP A 142 12.42 -3.54 -8.65
C ASP A 142 11.31 -2.56 -8.29
N GLN A 143 10.04 -2.97 -8.37
CA GLN A 143 8.90 -2.16 -7.92
C GLN A 143 8.95 -1.92 -6.40
N GLU A 144 9.31 -2.93 -5.61
CA GLU A 144 9.50 -2.77 -4.16
C GLU A 144 10.67 -1.84 -3.82
N LYS A 145 11.80 -1.98 -4.52
CA LYS A 145 12.94 -1.07 -4.34
C LYS A 145 12.60 0.37 -4.72
N GLU A 146 11.83 0.55 -5.79
CA GLU A 146 11.32 1.85 -6.21
C GLU A 146 10.39 2.42 -5.14
N ALA A 147 9.45 1.63 -4.63
CA ALA A 147 8.54 2.03 -3.57
C ALA A 147 9.27 2.37 -2.26
N ASP A 148 10.25 1.57 -1.87
CA ASP A 148 11.09 1.86 -0.71
C ASP A 148 11.91 3.15 -0.87
N SER A 149 12.44 3.41 -2.06
CA SER A 149 13.28 4.58 -2.30
C SER A 149 12.47 5.88 -2.36
N LEU A 150 11.41 5.88 -3.15
CA LEU A 150 10.53 7.05 -3.29
C LEU A 150 9.69 7.27 -2.04
N GLY A 151 9.24 6.19 -1.37
CA GLY A 151 8.53 6.29 -0.09
C GLY A 151 9.39 6.96 0.99
N PHE A 152 10.70 6.66 1.02
CA PHE A 152 11.64 7.37 1.90
C PHE A 152 11.72 8.87 1.56
N GLN A 153 11.74 9.23 0.27
CA GLN A 153 11.74 10.63 -0.15
C GLN A 153 10.44 11.34 0.28
N TYR A 154 9.28 10.73 0.02
CA TYR A 154 7.98 11.29 0.43
C TYR A 154 7.89 11.51 1.95
N LEU A 155 8.38 10.53 2.74
CA LEU A 155 8.47 10.64 4.20
C LEU A 155 9.25 11.88 4.63
N VAL A 156 10.45 12.06 4.04
CA VAL A 156 11.34 13.18 4.37
C VAL A 156 10.74 14.52 3.94
N GLU A 157 10.21 14.60 2.71
CA GLU A 157 9.57 15.81 2.17
C GLU A 157 8.35 16.22 2.99
N ALA A 158 7.60 15.27 3.51
CA ALA A 158 6.49 15.52 4.42
C ALA A 158 6.95 15.90 5.85
N GLY A 159 8.25 15.95 6.12
CA GLY A 159 8.82 16.38 7.39
C GLY A 159 8.64 15.37 8.53
N TYR A 160 8.45 14.09 8.22
CA TYR A 160 8.50 13.00 9.20
C TYR A 160 9.95 12.60 9.47
N ASN A 161 10.17 11.91 10.60
CA ASN A 161 11.48 11.39 10.94
C ASN A 161 11.91 10.30 9.96
N PRO A 162 13.03 10.48 9.22
CA PRO A 162 13.50 9.49 8.26
C PRO A 162 13.86 8.13 8.89
N GLY A 163 14.07 8.07 10.21
CA GLY A 163 14.25 6.82 10.96
C GLY A 163 13.03 5.90 10.93
N GLY A 164 11.83 6.44 10.74
CA GLY A 164 10.57 5.69 10.62
C GLY A 164 10.61 4.63 9.53
N ALA A 165 11.37 4.87 8.45
CA ALA A 165 11.52 3.91 7.36
C ALA A 165 12.23 2.60 7.78
N ALA A 166 13.28 2.68 8.57
CA ALA A 166 13.97 1.50 9.08
C ALA A 166 13.20 0.87 10.26
N ALA A 167 12.63 1.70 11.11
CA ALA A 167 11.88 1.27 12.29
C ALA A 167 10.63 0.47 11.90
N SER A 168 9.81 0.94 10.95
CA SER A 168 8.63 0.21 10.46
C SER A 168 8.99 -1.18 9.90
N MET A 169 10.09 -1.27 9.15
CA MET A 169 10.57 -2.57 8.65
C MET A 169 11.07 -3.47 9.78
N SER A 170 11.63 -2.90 10.86
CA SER A 170 12.03 -3.66 12.04
C SER A 170 10.82 -4.23 12.79
N VAL A 171 9.74 -3.45 12.93
CA VAL A 171 8.47 -3.93 13.48
C VAL A 171 7.95 -5.15 12.70
N LEU A 172 8.00 -5.11 11.37
CA LEU A 172 7.61 -6.22 10.51
C LEU A 172 8.54 -7.43 10.68
N LEU A 173 9.84 -7.20 10.76
CA LEU A 173 10.84 -8.25 10.95
C LEU A 173 10.67 -8.96 12.29
N ASP A 174 10.44 -8.22 13.36
CA ASP A 174 10.22 -8.74 14.72
C ASP A 174 8.94 -9.55 14.82
N LYS A 175 7.86 -9.07 14.19
CA LYS A 175 6.56 -9.75 14.21
C LYS A 175 6.54 -11.03 13.39
N TYR A 176 7.13 -11.02 12.20
CA TYR A 176 6.95 -12.06 11.18
C TYR A 176 8.23 -12.79 10.78
N GLY A 177 9.38 -12.29 11.20
CA GLY A 177 10.68 -12.80 10.77
C GLY A 177 10.97 -12.46 9.30
N ASP A 178 12.11 -12.98 8.80
CA ASP A 178 12.59 -12.70 7.44
C ASP A 178 12.04 -13.70 6.39
N LYS A 179 10.86 -14.24 6.62
CA LYS A 179 10.24 -15.23 5.73
C LYS A 179 9.29 -14.51 4.75
N PRO A 180 9.26 -14.94 3.47
CA PRO A 180 8.26 -14.50 2.52
C PRO A 180 6.85 -14.77 3.05
N ARG A 181 5.96 -13.79 2.92
CA ARG A 181 4.55 -13.91 3.31
C ARG A 181 3.68 -13.98 2.07
N THR A 182 2.72 -14.91 2.04
CA THR A 182 1.82 -15.15 0.89
C THR A 182 0.36 -15.15 1.33
N GLY A 183 -0.53 -14.55 0.51
CA GLY A 183 -1.99 -14.54 0.69
C GLY A 183 -2.54 -13.35 1.48
N LEU A 184 -3.89 -13.27 1.67
CA LEU A 184 -4.60 -12.19 2.40
C LEU A 184 -4.07 -11.94 3.81
N LYS A 185 -3.52 -12.97 4.43
CA LYS A 185 -2.81 -12.90 5.72
C LYS A 185 -1.31 -12.69 5.56
N GLY A 186 -0.84 -12.31 4.36
CA GLY A 186 0.57 -12.24 4.07
C GLY A 186 0.95 -11.42 2.83
N VAL A 187 0.28 -10.32 2.55
CA VAL A 187 0.54 -9.48 1.36
C VAL A 187 1.90 -8.76 1.40
N ILE A 188 2.74 -9.03 2.36
CA ILE A 188 4.09 -8.48 2.40
C ILE A 188 5.08 -9.57 2.02
N ALA A 189 5.28 -9.75 0.76
CA ALA A 189 6.34 -10.45 0.02
C ALA A 189 6.02 -11.84 -0.55
N PRO A 190 5.90 -11.96 -1.87
CA PRO A 190 6.20 -13.21 -2.59
C PRO A 190 7.70 -13.54 -2.51
N ALA A 191 8.05 -14.79 -2.88
CA ALA A 191 9.41 -15.30 -2.83
C ALA A 191 10.50 -14.48 -3.58
N ASP A 192 10.07 -13.50 -4.40
CA ASP A 192 10.93 -12.63 -5.20
C ASP A 192 11.12 -11.22 -4.61
N HIS A 193 10.55 -10.88 -3.43
CA HIS A 193 10.76 -9.58 -2.80
C HIS A 193 12.09 -9.53 -2.04
N PRO A 194 12.68 -8.31 -1.88
CA PRO A 194 13.77 -8.12 -0.93
C PRO A 194 13.31 -8.62 0.44
N SER A 195 14.18 -9.31 1.16
CA SER A 195 13.84 -9.74 2.51
C SER A 195 13.57 -8.53 3.41
N THR A 196 12.74 -8.70 4.44
CA THR A 196 12.45 -7.61 5.39
C THR A 196 13.74 -7.13 6.05
N LYS A 197 14.68 -8.03 6.35
CA LYS A 197 16.01 -7.70 6.85
C LYS A 197 16.81 -6.83 5.87
N GLU A 198 16.82 -7.18 4.57
CA GLU A 198 17.47 -6.36 3.53
C GLU A 198 16.85 -4.95 3.45
N ARG A 199 15.53 -4.83 3.64
CA ARG A 199 14.83 -3.53 3.64
C ARG A 199 15.19 -2.69 4.87
N VAL A 200 15.33 -3.30 6.06
CA VAL A 200 15.84 -2.63 7.27
C VAL A 200 17.25 -2.06 7.02
N GLU A 201 18.16 -2.90 6.51
CA GLU A 201 19.54 -2.49 6.24
C GLU A 201 19.62 -1.34 5.22
N LYS A 202 18.85 -1.42 4.14
CA LYS A 202 18.81 -0.37 3.10
C LYS A 202 18.23 0.94 3.60
N ASN A 203 17.16 0.91 4.37
CA ASN A 203 16.57 2.10 4.96
C ASN A 203 17.51 2.72 6.01
N GLY A 204 18.19 1.91 6.79
CA GLY A 204 19.25 2.37 7.68
C GLY A 204 20.39 3.08 6.94
N LYS A 205 20.80 2.56 5.77
CA LYS A 205 21.79 3.21 4.92
C LYS A 205 21.29 4.55 4.35
N ARG A 206 20.03 4.60 3.88
CA ARG A 206 19.41 5.86 3.40
C ARG A 206 19.39 6.92 4.50
N LEU A 207 19.02 6.53 5.72
CA LEU A 207 19.05 7.40 6.89
C LEU A 207 20.44 7.95 7.15
N TYR A 208 21.47 7.11 7.11
CA TYR A 208 22.86 7.52 7.30
C TYR A 208 23.30 8.53 6.23
N GLU A 209 23.04 8.24 4.95
CA GLU A 209 23.36 9.13 3.82
C GLU A 209 22.58 10.45 3.90
N TYR A 210 21.33 10.42 4.33
CA TYR A 210 20.52 11.63 4.51
C TYR A 210 21.03 12.52 5.65
N SER A 211 21.55 11.93 6.73
CA SER A 211 22.10 12.67 7.87
C SER A 211 23.42 13.38 7.59
N GLY A 212 23.97 13.27 6.37
CA GLY A 212 25.14 14.01 5.92
C GLY A 212 26.48 13.44 6.43
N ASN A 213 26.50 12.17 6.80
CA ASN A 213 27.72 11.44 7.14
C ASN A 213 28.22 10.59 5.99
#